data_6325e52241bcd60dc7e892b40fb39414
#
_entry.id   6325e52241bcd60dc7e892b40fb39414
#
_cell.length_a   1.000
_cell.length_b   1.000
_cell.length_c   1.000
_cell.angle_alpha   90.00
_cell.angle_beta   90.00
_cell.angle_gamma   90.00
#
_symmetry.space_group_name_H-M   'P 1'
#
loop_
_entity.id
_entity.type
_entity.pdbx_description
1 polymer ?
#
loop_
_entity_poly.entity_id
_entity_poly.type
_entity_poly.pdbx_seq_one_letter_code
_entity_poly.pdbx_strand_id
1 'polypeptide(L)'
;PKKSGGCSAEGSDGTKSYPLLCAEQPAPGHNGKDRRMERKISSKPVDVTKLSPMMRQYWKVKEQYLEQLLFFRLGDFYELFFDDALIASRELELTLTGKECGLEERAPMCGIPYHSSENYIAKLVKKGYKVAICEQMEDPATAKGLVKREIIRVITPGTVLESNMLDAGANNYLCMIYREPGKDQFGLAFSDVSTGEVYALQVLSDWKKRVTNELGRFSPAEVLLNSAAGDCEEIRRFLSDRLQVTGEVLDEHYFAWEDCRSLAAGQFGEEEIEQLEKGGSDAIICALGAMIQYLTQTQKHGLESLTHLEVYSDDQYMTLDLTARRNLELTKTLRTGERRGTLLWVLDQTRTPMGKRLIRSVLEKPLLNPTAINKRLNAVGELLGDSIRLDNIREILKDIFDMERLIT
;
A
#
# COMPACT_ATOMS: atom_id res chain seq x y z
N PRO A 1 -30.08 45.42 4.90
CA PRO A 1 -31.23 45.06 4.12
C PRO A 1 -30.85 44.90 2.64
N LYS A 2 -31.47 43.93 1.97
CA LYS A 2 -31.43 43.64 0.52
C LYS A 2 -30.34 42.65 0.12
N LYS A 3 -30.60 41.64 -0.65
CA LYS A 3 -31.78 40.95 -1.22
C LYS A 3 -31.26 39.65 -1.83
N SER A 4 -31.98 38.59 -1.65
CA SER A 4 -31.97 37.38 -2.42
C SER A 4 -31.93 37.60 -3.93
N GLY A 5 -31.20 36.79 -4.64
CA GLY A 5 -31.23 36.67 -6.09
C GLY A 5 -30.80 35.28 -6.49
N GLY A 6 -31.76 34.37 -6.58
CA GLY A 6 -31.55 33.08 -7.24
C GLY A 6 -31.44 33.30 -8.74
N CYS A 7 -30.59 32.53 -9.38
CA CYS A 7 -30.62 32.35 -10.83
C CYS A 7 -30.45 30.87 -11.14
N SER A 8 -31.59 30.26 -11.43
CA SER A 8 -31.70 29.03 -12.21
C SER A 8 -31.26 29.31 -13.62
N ALA A 9 -30.35 28.55 -14.14
CA ALA A 9 -30.12 28.41 -15.58
C ALA A 9 -29.86 26.94 -15.92
N GLU A 10 -30.91 26.32 -16.42
CA GLU A 10 -30.79 25.13 -17.28
C GLU A 10 -29.98 25.50 -18.52
N GLY A 11 -28.92 24.81 -18.77
CA GLY A 11 -28.12 24.85 -20.00
C GLY A 11 -27.67 23.43 -20.34
N SER A 12 -28.47 22.77 -21.17
CA SER A 12 -28.14 21.53 -21.82
C SER A 12 -27.06 21.77 -22.87
N ASP A 13 -25.80 21.60 -22.51
CA ASP A 13 -24.73 21.35 -23.50
C ASP A 13 -23.67 20.46 -22.88
N GLY A 14 -23.49 19.28 -23.50
CA GLY A 14 -22.76 18.15 -22.95
C GLY A 14 -21.23 18.26 -23.04
N THR A 15 -20.65 19.43 -22.79
CA THR A 15 -19.20 19.65 -22.70
C THR A 15 -18.71 19.44 -21.26
N LYS A 16 -18.29 18.23 -20.94
CA LYS A 16 -17.51 17.99 -19.70
C LYS A 16 -16.09 18.52 -19.92
N SER A 17 -15.77 19.63 -19.28
CA SER A 17 -14.40 20.17 -19.21
C SER A 17 -13.75 19.75 -17.89
N TYR A 18 -12.58 19.10 -17.99
CA TYR A 18 -11.82 18.65 -16.83
C TYR A 18 -10.54 19.47 -16.67
N PRO A 19 -10.16 19.86 -15.44
CA PRO A 19 -8.91 20.58 -15.23
C PRO A 19 -7.70 19.64 -15.31
N LEU A 20 -6.66 20.06 -16.04
CA LEU A 20 -5.33 19.43 -16.02
C LEU A 20 -4.59 19.77 -14.73
N LEU A 21 -3.94 18.78 -14.10
CA LEU A 21 -3.10 18.94 -12.93
C LEU A 21 -1.71 19.47 -13.36
N CYS A 22 -1.38 20.73 -13.13
CA CYS A 22 -0.04 21.29 -13.36
C CYS A 22 0.79 21.30 -12.09
N ALA A 23 1.96 20.71 -12.14
CA ALA A 23 3.01 20.87 -11.13
C ALA A 23 3.77 22.17 -11.36
N GLU A 24 3.60 23.20 -10.53
CA GLU A 24 4.52 24.35 -10.50
C GLU A 24 5.88 23.91 -9.94
N GLN A 25 6.97 24.35 -10.59
CA GLN A 25 8.34 24.10 -10.13
C GLN A 25 8.56 24.76 -8.78
N PRO A 26 9.08 24.08 -7.76
CA PRO A 26 9.54 24.72 -6.54
C PRO A 26 10.83 25.49 -6.84
N ALA A 27 10.92 26.72 -6.34
CA ALA A 27 12.14 27.52 -6.35
C ALA A 27 13.28 26.78 -5.62
N PRO A 28 14.54 26.92 -6.05
CA PRO A 28 15.67 26.26 -5.42
C PRO A 28 15.94 26.84 -4.03
N GLY A 29 15.77 26.02 -3.01
CA GLY A 29 16.18 26.32 -1.64
C GLY A 29 15.08 26.29 -0.58
N HIS A 30 14.57 25.12 -0.25
CA HIS A 30 13.99 24.88 1.07
C HIS A 30 14.20 23.43 1.51
N ASN A 31 14.78 23.28 2.69
CA ASN A 31 15.01 22.01 3.39
C ASN A 31 13.72 21.19 3.54
N GLY A 32 13.87 19.86 3.37
CA GLY A 32 12.84 18.85 3.36
C GLY A 32 11.90 18.79 4.57
N LYS A 33 10.93 19.67 4.60
CA LYS A 33 9.73 19.59 5.44
C LYS A 33 8.57 20.11 4.61
N ASP A 34 7.52 19.29 4.50
CA ASP A 34 6.27 19.49 3.74
C ASP A 34 6.36 19.20 2.23
N ARG A 35 6.48 17.91 1.88
CA ARG A 35 6.04 17.43 0.58
C ARG A 35 4.55 17.04 0.62
N ARG A 36 3.68 17.91 1.06
CA ARG A 36 2.34 17.96 0.52
C ARG A 36 2.49 18.49 -0.90
N MET A 37 2.50 17.57 -1.86
CA MET A 37 2.18 17.97 -3.23
C MET A 37 0.72 18.46 -3.19
N GLU A 38 0.52 19.75 -2.98
CA GLU A 38 -0.69 20.40 -3.48
C GLU A 38 -0.64 20.22 -4.99
N ARG A 39 -1.36 19.20 -5.48
CA ARG A 39 -1.63 19.01 -6.90
C ARG A 39 -2.49 20.19 -7.33
N LYS A 40 -1.85 21.28 -7.77
CA LYS A 40 -2.57 22.37 -8.42
C LYS A 40 -3.08 21.84 -9.75
N ILE A 41 -4.39 21.78 -9.84
CA ILE A 41 -5.10 21.44 -11.08
C ILE A 41 -4.77 22.53 -12.11
N SER A 42 -4.29 22.14 -13.30
CA SER A 42 -4.03 23.06 -14.41
C SER A 42 -5.27 23.87 -14.75
N SER A 43 -5.10 25.15 -15.01
CA SER A 43 -6.17 26.09 -15.31
C SER A 43 -6.83 25.90 -16.69
N LYS A 44 -6.36 24.97 -17.54
CA LYS A 44 -6.94 24.73 -18.86
C LYS A 44 -7.70 23.40 -18.89
N PRO A 45 -9.03 23.42 -18.97
CA PRO A 45 -9.80 22.19 -19.16
C PRO A 45 -9.53 21.56 -20.53
N VAL A 46 -9.34 20.24 -20.54
CA VAL A 46 -9.19 19.49 -21.80
C VAL A 46 -10.57 19.28 -22.43
N ASP A 47 -10.73 19.75 -23.67
CA ASP A 47 -11.95 19.47 -24.42
C ASP A 47 -11.90 18.05 -24.98
N VAL A 48 -12.50 17.14 -24.23
CA VAL A 48 -12.50 15.69 -24.53
C VAL A 48 -13.15 15.38 -25.91
N THR A 49 -14.04 16.25 -26.40
CA THR A 49 -14.74 16.04 -27.69
C THR A 49 -13.80 16.17 -28.89
N LYS A 50 -12.74 16.97 -28.75
CA LYS A 50 -11.72 17.20 -29.79
C LYS A 50 -10.60 16.17 -29.77
N LEU A 51 -10.50 15.36 -28.71
CA LEU A 51 -9.46 14.34 -28.61
C LEU A 51 -9.60 13.27 -29.70
N SER A 52 -8.46 12.73 -30.13
CA SER A 52 -8.41 11.57 -31.03
C SER A 52 -9.07 10.34 -30.34
N PRO A 53 -9.54 9.34 -31.10
CA PRO A 53 -10.22 8.18 -30.53
C PRO A 53 -9.43 7.46 -29.44
N MET A 54 -8.11 7.30 -29.63
CA MET A 54 -7.21 6.69 -28.67
C MET A 54 -7.08 7.55 -27.40
N MET A 55 -6.94 8.87 -27.55
CA MET A 55 -6.84 9.79 -26.41
C MET A 55 -8.15 9.92 -25.63
N ARG A 56 -9.30 9.76 -26.29
CA ARG A 56 -10.59 9.66 -25.60
C ARG A 56 -10.67 8.39 -24.76
N GLN A 57 -10.16 7.27 -25.27
CA GLN A 57 -10.08 6.03 -24.48
C GLN A 57 -9.16 6.20 -23.28
N TYR A 58 -7.96 6.79 -23.44
CA TYR A 58 -7.05 7.13 -22.34
C TYR A 58 -7.76 7.97 -21.29
N TRP A 59 -8.42 9.06 -21.72
CA TRP A 59 -9.05 9.99 -20.80
C TRP A 59 -10.19 9.35 -20.01
N LYS A 60 -11.01 8.52 -20.66
CA LYS A 60 -12.09 7.76 -19.99
C LYS A 60 -11.57 6.86 -18.88
N VAL A 61 -10.39 6.28 -19.06
CA VAL A 61 -9.73 5.49 -18.00
C VAL A 61 -9.17 6.42 -16.93
N LYS A 62 -8.48 7.50 -17.34
CA LYS A 62 -7.83 8.45 -16.41
C LYS A 62 -8.82 9.13 -15.47
N GLU A 63 -10.03 9.43 -15.91
CA GLU A 63 -11.09 10.00 -15.05
C GLU A 63 -11.40 9.16 -13.82
N GLN A 64 -11.25 7.85 -13.91
CA GLN A 64 -11.49 6.92 -12.80
C GLN A 64 -10.27 6.75 -11.90
N TYR A 65 -9.09 7.18 -12.36
CA TYR A 65 -7.79 6.98 -11.70
C TYR A 65 -6.99 8.29 -11.66
N LEU A 66 -7.61 9.38 -11.24
CA LEU A 66 -7.01 10.73 -11.28
C LEU A 66 -5.75 10.84 -10.43
N GLU A 67 -5.71 10.16 -9.29
CA GLU A 67 -4.61 10.23 -8.34
C GLU A 67 -3.44 9.28 -8.67
N GLN A 68 -3.67 8.28 -9.51
CA GLN A 68 -2.69 7.29 -9.91
C GLN A 68 -1.96 7.74 -11.18
N LEU A 69 -0.69 7.43 -11.32
CA LEU A 69 0.04 7.55 -12.58
C LEU A 69 -0.40 6.44 -13.52
N LEU A 70 -1.00 6.80 -14.65
CA LEU A 70 -1.58 5.83 -15.59
C LEU A 70 -0.54 5.35 -16.61
N PHE A 71 -0.13 4.11 -16.47
CA PHE A 71 0.72 3.38 -17.41
C PHE A 71 -0.17 2.74 -18.48
N PHE A 72 -0.31 3.43 -19.60
CA PHE A 72 -1.24 3.07 -20.65
C PHE A 72 -0.53 2.28 -21.77
N ARG A 73 -0.89 1.01 -21.96
CA ARG A 73 -0.24 0.12 -22.92
C ARG A 73 -0.53 0.51 -24.36
N LEU A 74 0.52 0.77 -25.14
CA LEU A 74 0.47 1.04 -26.58
C LEU A 74 1.57 0.26 -27.29
N GLY A 75 1.20 -0.88 -27.89
CA GLY A 75 2.17 -1.80 -28.47
C GLY A 75 3.18 -2.30 -27.44
N ASP A 76 4.47 -2.07 -27.68
CA ASP A 76 5.55 -2.54 -26.80
C ASP A 76 5.91 -1.55 -25.67
N PHE A 77 5.14 -0.47 -25.53
CA PHE A 77 5.40 0.56 -24.54
C PHE A 77 4.22 0.76 -23.58
N TYR A 78 4.54 1.17 -22.35
CA TYR A 78 3.64 1.94 -21.53
C TYR A 78 3.91 3.41 -21.78
N GLU A 79 2.91 4.11 -22.27
CA GLU A 79 2.97 5.57 -22.47
C GLU A 79 2.17 6.29 -21.38
N LEU A 80 2.74 7.37 -20.87
CA LEU A 80 2.10 8.28 -19.94
C LEU A 80 1.85 9.60 -20.66
N PHE A 81 0.74 10.25 -20.34
CA PHE A 81 0.34 11.50 -21.01
C PHE A 81 0.03 12.60 -20.01
N PHE A 82 0.03 13.85 -20.48
CA PHE A 82 -0.31 15.05 -19.74
C PHE A 82 0.52 15.16 -18.45
N ASP A 83 -0.13 15.40 -17.31
CA ASP A 83 0.53 15.56 -16.01
C ASP A 83 1.27 14.30 -15.55
N ASP A 84 0.75 13.11 -15.85
CA ASP A 84 1.42 11.86 -15.55
C ASP A 84 2.77 11.76 -16.27
N ALA A 85 2.85 12.24 -17.52
CA ALA A 85 4.11 12.29 -18.27
C ALA A 85 5.10 13.30 -17.66
N LEU A 86 4.63 14.45 -17.23
CA LEU A 86 5.47 15.47 -16.59
C LEU A 86 6.06 14.96 -15.26
N ILE A 87 5.23 14.29 -14.45
CA ILE A 87 5.66 13.69 -13.18
C ILE A 87 6.66 12.55 -13.46
N ALA A 88 6.28 11.59 -14.29
CA ALA A 88 7.09 10.41 -14.56
C ALA A 88 8.42 10.76 -15.24
N SER A 89 8.45 11.71 -16.19
CA SER A 89 9.69 12.15 -16.82
C SER A 89 10.68 12.72 -15.82
N ARG A 90 10.20 13.51 -14.86
CA ARG A 90 11.02 14.08 -13.80
C ARG A 90 11.52 13.05 -12.79
N GLU A 91 10.60 12.20 -12.32
CA GLU A 91 10.90 11.23 -11.25
C GLU A 91 11.75 10.05 -11.73
N LEU A 92 11.66 9.70 -13.01
CA LEU A 92 12.36 8.59 -13.65
C LEU A 92 13.47 9.00 -14.60
N GLU A 93 13.68 10.33 -14.77
CA GLU A 93 14.67 10.88 -15.70
C GLU A 93 14.44 10.45 -17.16
N LEU A 94 13.15 10.37 -17.57
CA LEU A 94 12.76 9.98 -18.92
C LEU A 94 12.69 11.20 -19.84
N THR A 95 12.96 10.97 -21.13
CA THR A 95 12.81 12.01 -22.13
C THR A 95 11.32 12.34 -22.30
N LEU A 96 10.99 13.61 -22.10
CA LEU A 96 9.65 14.14 -22.36
C LEU A 96 9.54 14.49 -23.86
N THR A 97 8.50 13.96 -24.50
CA THR A 97 8.18 14.21 -25.89
C THR A 97 6.74 14.73 -26.01
N GLY A 98 6.21 14.85 -27.22
CA GLY A 98 4.82 15.24 -27.45
C GLY A 98 4.14 14.31 -28.44
N LYS A 99 2.89 13.94 -28.16
CA LYS A 99 2.05 13.13 -29.04
C LYS A 99 0.85 13.93 -29.56
N GLU A 100 0.52 13.77 -30.82
CA GLU A 100 -0.70 14.36 -31.37
C GLU A 100 -1.93 13.77 -30.70
N CYS A 101 -2.78 14.62 -30.18
CA CYS A 101 -3.93 14.20 -29.37
C CYS A 101 -5.28 14.66 -29.92
N GLY A 102 -5.27 15.44 -31.03
CA GLY A 102 -6.46 16.05 -31.62
C GLY A 102 -6.72 17.49 -31.18
N LEU A 103 -5.91 18.01 -30.25
CA LEU A 103 -5.88 19.42 -29.86
C LEU A 103 -4.83 20.15 -30.71
N GLU A 104 -4.84 21.49 -30.66
CA GLU A 104 -3.84 22.32 -31.34
C GLU A 104 -2.42 22.10 -30.78
N GLU A 105 -2.31 21.88 -29.47
CA GLU A 105 -1.06 21.56 -28.78
C GLU A 105 -0.88 20.04 -28.65
N ARG A 106 0.35 19.54 -28.82
CA ARG A 106 0.67 18.14 -28.62
C ARG A 106 0.61 17.83 -27.11
N ALA A 107 0.00 16.69 -26.76
CA ALA A 107 0.01 16.23 -25.37
C ALA A 107 1.44 15.86 -24.93
N PRO A 108 1.93 16.37 -23.79
CA PRO A 108 3.18 15.88 -23.19
C PRO A 108 3.09 14.35 -23.05
N MET A 109 4.18 13.65 -23.41
CA MET A 109 4.23 12.18 -23.37
C MET A 109 5.64 11.72 -22.99
N CYS A 110 5.72 10.70 -22.16
CA CYS A 110 6.90 9.87 -22.01
C CYS A 110 6.50 8.39 -22.04
N GLY A 111 7.44 7.51 -22.36
CA GLY A 111 7.15 6.08 -22.47
C GLY A 111 8.32 5.21 -22.04
N ILE A 112 8.00 4.00 -21.59
CA ILE A 112 8.95 2.96 -21.22
C ILE A 112 8.58 1.65 -21.86
N PRO A 113 9.54 0.80 -22.25
CA PRO A 113 9.24 -0.53 -22.73
C PRO A 113 8.51 -1.36 -21.67
N TYR A 114 7.43 -2.05 -22.04
CA TYR A 114 6.60 -2.76 -21.06
C TYR A 114 7.37 -3.86 -20.30
N HIS A 115 8.25 -4.58 -20.98
CA HIS A 115 9.04 -5.66 -20.40
C HIS A 115 10.09 -5.19 -19.36
N SER A 116 10.38 -3.89 -19.30
CA SER A 116 11.29 -3.30 -18.31
C SER A 116 10.58 -2.38 -17.30
N SER A 117 9.26 -2.33 -17.32
CA SER A 117 8.45 -1.39 -16.55
C SER A 117 8.59 -1.55 -15.04
N GLU A 118 8.80 -2.77 -14.55
CA GLU A 118 8.89 -3.08 -13.12
C GLU A 118 9.90 -2.20 -12.37
N ASN A 119 11.10 -2.01 -12.93
CA ASN A 119 12.14 -1.18 -12.31
C ASN A 119 11.74 0.29 -12.21
N TYR A 120 10.98 0.79 -13.17
CA TYR A 120 10.48 2.15 -13.17
C TYR A 120 9.32 2.33 -12.18
N ILE A 121 8.39 1.36 -12.17
CA ILE A 121 7.26 1.31 -11.23
C ILE A 121 7.81 1.26 -9.79
N ALA A 122 8.81 0.40 -9.51
CA ALA A 122 9.46 0.30 -8.22
C ALA A 122 10.00 1.64 -7.71
N LYS A 123 10.60 2.45 -8.58
CA LYS A 123 11.11 3.78 -8.23
C LYS A 123 9.99 4.76 -7.86
N LEU A 124 8.87 4.71 -8.59
CA LEU A 124 7.71 5.57 -8.31
C LEU A 124 7.02 5.17 -7.01
N VAL A 125 6.77 3.87 -6.84
CA VAL A 125 6.11 3.33 -5.64
C VAL A 125 6.94 3.61 -4.38
N LYS A 126 8.27 3.45 -4.42
CA LYS A 126 9.17 3.85 -3.32
C LYS A 126 9.11 5.32 -2.97
N LYS A 127 8.73 6.19 -3.91
CA LYS A 127 8.50 7.62 -3.68
C LYS A 127 7.07 7.94 -3.24
N GLY A 128 6.23 6.92 -3.03
CA GLY A 128 4.84 7.04 -2.57
C GLY A 128 3.82 7.30 -3.67
N TYR A 129 4.19 7.17 -4.95
CA TYR A 129 3.22 7.25 -6.05
C TYR A 129 2.43 5.94 -6.19
N LYS A 130 1.16 6.06 -6.54
CA LYS A 130 0.31 4.94 -6.97
C LYS A 130 0.35 4.84 -8.49
N VAL A 131 0.44 3.63 -9.01
CA VAL A 131 0.56 3.36 -10.46
C VAL A 131 -0.58 2.47 -10.92
N ALA A 132 -1.39 2.95 -11.86
CA ALA A 132 -2.44 2.17 -12.49
C ALA A 132 -1.92 1.55 -13.80
N ILE A 133 -2.01 0.24 -13.92
CA ILE A 133 -1.56 -0.52 -15.09
C ILE A 133 -2.75 -0.78 -16.00
N CYS A 134 -2.70 -0.20 -17.20
CA CYS A 134 -3.73 -0.35 -18.22
C CYS A 134 -3.21 -1.20 -19.36
N GLU A 135 -3.75 -2.41 -19.50
CA GLU A 135 -3.34 -3.40 -20.52
C GLU A 135 -4.31 -3.48 -21.72
N GLN A 136 -3.78 -3.98 -22.82
CA GLN A 136 -4.55 -4.35 -24.00
C GLN A 136 -5.22 -5.69 -23.72
N MET A 137 -6.56 -5.73 -23.83
CA MET A 137 -7.37 -6.93 -23.56
C MET A 137 -7.55 -7.84 -24.76
N GLU A 138 -7.08 -7.41 -25.93
CA GLU A 138 -7.18 -8.16 -27.19
C GLU A 138 -5.93 -7.94 -28.04
N ASP A 139 -5.63 -8.92 -28.89
CA ASP A 139 -4.47 -8.83 -29.78
C ASP A 139 -4.71 -7.74 -30.85
N PRO A 140 -3.79 -6.75 -30.96
CA PRO A 140 -3.89 -5.69 -31.95
C PRO A 140 -3.98 -6.20 -33.38
N ALA A 141 -3.44 -7.39 -33.70
CA ALA A 141 -3.48 -7.99 -35.02
C ALA A 141 -4.88 -8.48 -35.43
N THR A 142 -5.73 -8.80 -34.45
CA THR A 142 -7.07 -9.34 -34.66
C THR A 142 -8.18 -8.34 -34.35
N ALA A 143 -7.86 -7.22 -33.70
CA ALA A 143 -8.82 -6.22 -33.29
C ALA A 143 -9.46 -5.50 -34.50
N LYS A 144 -10.80 -5.44 -34.49
CA LYS A 144 -11.56 -4.65 -35.50
C LYS A 144 -11.76 -3.23 -34.95
N GLY A 145 -10.76 -2.36 -35.12
CA GLY A 145 -10.82 -0.96 -34.69
C GLY A 145 -9.86 -0.64 -33.56
N LEU A 146 -10.29 0.17 -32.58
CA LEU A 146 -9.46 0.57 -31.46
C LEU A 146 -9.40 -0.58 -30.42
N VAL A 147 -8.21 -1.09 -30.16
CA VAL A 147 -7.96 -2.14 -29.16
C VAL A 147 -8.53 -1.76 -27.81
N LYS A 148 -9.32 -2.65 -27.20
CA LYS A 148 -9.88 -2.47 -25.87
C LYS A 148 -8.77 -2.50 -24.82
N ARG A 149 -8.82 -1.56 -23.86
CA ARG A 149 -7.86 -1.46 -22.74
C ARG A 149 -8.61 -1.31 -21.45
N GLU A 150 -8.11 -2.00 -20.44
CA GLU A 150 -8.67 -1.97 -19.08
C GLU A 150 -7.56 -1.90 -18.04
N ILE A 151 -7.89 -1.37 -16.86
CA ILE A 151 -6.99 -1.43 -15.71
C ILE A 151 -7.02 -2.85 -15.19
N ILE A 152 -5.87 -3.49 -15.18
CA ILE A 152 -5.68 -4.82 -14.63
C ILE A 152 -5.28 -4.77 -13.14
N ARG A 153 -4.61 -3.67 -12.72
CA ARG A 153 -4.11 -3.53 -11.36
C ARG A 153 -3.71 -2.09 -11.04
N VAL A 154 -3.84 -1.72 -9.77
CA VAL A 154 -3.23 -0.50 -9.21
C VAL A 154 -2.17 -0.91 -8.20
N ILE A 155 -0.92 -0.53 -8.45
CA ILE A 155 0.22 -0.82 -7.57
C ILE A 155 0.40 0.37 -6.64
N THR A 156 0.35 0.10 -5.33
CA THR A 156 0.55 1.09 -4.26
C THR A 156 1.69 0.63 -3.35
N PRO A 157 2.24 1.47 -2.47
CA PRO A 157 3.33 1.06 -1.58
C PRO A 157 3.03 -0.19 -0.74
N GLY A 158 1.78 -0.37 -0.28
CA GLY A 158 1.35 -1.50 0.54
C GLY A 158 0.88 -2.72 -0.25
N THR A 159 0.75 -2.62 -1.57
CA THR A 159 0.17 -3.69 -2.41
C THR A 159 1.14 -4.24 -3.45
N VAL A 160 2.44 -4.05 -3.25
CA VAL A 160 3.49 -4.62 -4.12
C VAL A 160 3.54 -6.14 -3.96
N LEU A 161 3.57 -6.86 -5.08
CA LEU A 161 3.73 -8.32 -5.13
C LEU A 161 5.05 -8.75 -5.77
N GLU A 162 5.61 -7.93 -6.65
CA GLU A 162 6.81 -8.23 -7.41
C GLU A 162 8.02 -8.38 -6.49
N SER A 163 8.64 -9.55 -6.50
CA SER A 163 9.75 -9.91 -5.60
C SER A 163 11.00 -9.02 -5.75
N ASN A 164 11.21 -8.46 -6.95
CA ASN A 164 12.29 -7.50 -7.21
C ASN A 164 12.04 -6.10 -6.62
N MET A 165 10.80 -5.79 -6.23
CA MET A 165 10.41 -4.56 -5.56
C MET A 165 10.41 -4.69 -4.03
N LEU A 166 10.40 -5.93 -3.51
CA LEU A 166 10.28 -6.26 -2.09
C LEU A 166 11.62 -6.61 -1.46
N ASP A 167 11.78 -6.30 -0.17
CA ASP A 167 12.88 -6.86 0.64
C ASP A 167 12.54 -8.31 0.99
N ALA A 168 13.39 -9.25 0.60
CA ALA A 168 13.21 -10.66 0.90
C ALA A 168 13.19 -10.98 2.42
N GLY A 169 13.82 -10.15 3.23
CA GLY A 169 13.91 -10.32 4.69
C GLY A 169 12.94 -9.45 5.49
N ALA A 170 11.97 -8.80 4.83
CA ALA A 170 10.96 -7.96 5.49
C ALA A 170 9.58 -8.15 4.86
N ASN A 171 8.56 -8.02 5.67
CA ASN A 171 7.18 -7.93 5.22
C ASN A 171 6.89 -6.52 4.65
N ASN A 172 5.88 -6.42 3.79
CA ASN A 172 5.43 -5.18 3.18
C ASN A 172 3.98 -4.90 3.58
N TYR A 173 3.78 -4.30 4.75
CA TYR A 173 2.45 -4.15 5.31
C TYR A 173 1.68 -2.96 4.74
N LEU A 174 0.43 -3.23 4.35
CA LEU A 174 -0.66 -2.27 4.28
C LEU A 174 -1.34 -2.20 5.64
N CYS A 175 -1.64 -1.00 6.14
CA CYS A 175 -2.36 -0.81 7.39
C CYS A 175 -3.68 -0.08 7.13
N MET A 176 -4.78 -0.61 7.68
CA MET A 176 -6.08 0.06 7.77
C MET A 176 -6.37 0.42 9.22
N ILE A 177 -6.70 1.68 9.48
CA ILE A 177 -7.06 2.18 10.80
C ILE A 177 -8.47 2.72 10.76
N TYR A 178 -9.34 2.11 11.53
CA TYR A 178 -10.69 2.60 11.77
C TYR A 178 -10.81 3.11 13.21
N ARG A 179 -11.23 4.35 13.39
CA ARG A 179 -11.65 4.88 14.69
C ARG A 179 -13.17 4.96 14.71
N GLU A 180 -13.77 4.41 15.74
CA GLU A 180 -15.21 4.50 15.92
C GLU A 180 -15.60 5.99 16.17
N PRO A 181 -16.54 6.56 15.39
CA PRO A 181 -16.92 7.96 15.55
C PRO A 181 -17.40 8.27 16.96
N GLY A 182 -16.83 9.30 17.57
CA GLY A 182 -17.20 9.75 18.92
C GLY A 182 -16.66 8.90 20.08
N LYS A 183 -15.88 7.85 19.79
CA LYS A 183 -15.25 7.00 20.80
C LYS A 183 -13.72 6.95 20.62
N ASP A 184 -13.03 6.57 21.70
CA ASP A 184 -11.59 6.30 21.68
C ASP A 184 -11.30 4.79 21.47
N GLN A 185 -12.06 4.19 20.56
CA GLN A 185 -11.93 2.80 20.16
C GLN A 185 -11.43 2.71 18.73
N PHE A 186 -10.42 1.88 18.53
CA PHE A 186 -9.77 1.70 17.23
C PHE A 186 -9.75 0.22 16.84
N GLY A 187 -10.01 -0.04 15.57
CA GLY A 187 -9.67 -1.28 14.90
C GLY A 187 -8.47 -1.03 13.99
N LEU A 188 -7.46 -1.88 14.11
CA LEU A 188 -6.31 -1.88 13.22
C LEU A 188 -6.26 -3.22 12.48
N ALA A 189 -6.05 -3.15 11.18
CA ALA A 189 -5.76 -4.32 10.36
C ALA A 189 -4.47 -4.09 9.58
N PHE A 190 -3.58 -5.08 9.56
CA PHE A 190 -2.33 -5.08 8.83
C PHE A 190 -2.31 -6.28 7.90
N SER A 191 -1.99 -6.07 6.62
CA SER A 191 -1.87 -7.15 5.65
C SER A 191 -0.58 -7.04 4.88
N ASP A 192 0.13 -8.16 4.72
CA ASP A 192 1.16 -8.32 3.70
C ASP A 192 0.56 -9.14 2.55
N VAL A 193 0.15 -8.44 1.49
CA VAL A 193 -0.49 -9.07 0.32
C VAL A 193 0.44 -10.08 -0.34
N SER A 194 1.76 -9.88 -0.22
CA SER A 194 2.76 -10.78 -0.84
C SER A 194 2.95 -12.11 -0.11
N THR A 195 2.48 -12.23 1.15
CA THR A 195 2.59 -13.46 1.94
C THR A 195 1.24 -14.02 2.38
N GLY A 196 0.16 -13.29 2.13
CA GLY A 196 -1.19 -13.70 2.52
C GLY A 196 -1.51 -13.55 4.02
N GLU A 197 -0.62 -12.91 4.79
CA GLU A 197 -0.81 -12.70 6.23
C GLU A 197 -1.70 -11.49 6.52
N VAL A 198 -2.63 -11.66 7.45
CA VAL A 198 -3.48 -10.58 7.97
C VAL A 198 -3.47 -10.61 9.50
N TYR A 199 -3.17 -9.47 10.08
CA TYR A 199 -3.17 -9.26 11.54
C TYR A 199 -4.22 -8.21 11.89
N ALA A 200 -5.00 -8.45 12.95
CA ALA A 200 -5.96 -7.48 13.43
C ALA A 200 -5.95 -7.35 14.95
N LEU A 201 -6.19 -6.15 15.43
CA LEU A 201 -6.35 -5.90 16.86
C LEU A 201 -7.31 -4.76 17.14
N GLN A 202 -7.93 -4.81 18.33
CA GLN A 202 -8.74 -3.73 18.86
C GLN A 202 -8.00 -2.97 19.96
N VAL A 203 -8.09 -1.65 19.93
CA VAL A 203 -7.55 -0.76 20.94
C VAL A 203 -8.70 -0.05 21.64
N LEU A 204 -8.93 -0.39 22.92
CA LEU A 204 -10.03 0.13 23.75
C LEU A 204 -9.61 1.21 24.75
N SER A 205 -8.31 1.31 25.04
CA SER A 205 -7.76 2.25 26.03
C SER A 205 -6.34 2.64 25.68
N ASP A 206 -5.87 3.78 26.19
CA ASP A 206 -4.51 4.32 25.94
C ASP A 206 -4.12 4.29 24.44
N TRP A 207 -5.08 4.64 23.59
CA TRP A 207 -4.97 4.48 22.15
C TRP A 207 -3.75 5.19 21.55
N LYS A 208 -3.36 6.37 22.11
CA LYS A 208 -2.22 7.14 21.60
C LYS A 208 -0.93 6.32 21.61
N LYS A 209 -0.69 5.64 22.72
CA LYS A 209 0.49 4.79 22.89
C LYS A 209 0.35 3.47 22.14
N ARG A 210 -0.80 2.82 22.24
CA ARG A 210 -1.02 1.49 21.64
C ARG A 210 -1.01 1.54 20.11
N VAL A 211 -1.76 2.45 19.49
CA VAL A 211 -1.76 2.63 18.04
C VAL A 211 -0.36 2.97 17.50
N THR A 212 0.34 3.91 18.15
CA THR A 212 1.70 4.29 17.71
C THR A 212 2.72 3.18 17.89
N ASN A 213 2.58 2.34 18.95
CA ASN A 213 3.44 1.18 19.13
C ASN A 213 3.23 0.14 18.03
N GLU A 214 1.97 -0.16 17.67
CA GLU A 214 1.68 -1.12 16.61
C GLU A 214 2.11 -0.59 15.23
N LEU A 215 1.87 0.67 14.93
CA LEU A 215 2.40 1.30 13.72
C LEU A 215 3.94 1.25 13.66
N GLY A 216 4.60 1.48 14.80
CA GLY A 216 6.06 1.35 14.90
C GLY A 216 6.55 -0.10 14.77
N ARG A 217 5.74 -1.07 15.21
CA ARG A 217 6.03 -2.51 15.15
C ARG A 217 5.94 -3.04 13.73
N PHE A 218 4.83 -2.80 13.04
CA PHE A 218 4.63 -3.27 11.68
C PHE A 218 5.36 -2.42 10.64
N SER A 219 5.63 -1.15 10.96
CA SER A 219 6.25 -0.19 10.04
C SER A 219 5.63 -0.25 8.64
N PRO A 220 4.31 -0.04 8.51
CA PRO A 220 3.61 -0.25 7.25
C PRO A 220 4.13 0.69 6.16
N ALA A 221 4.16 0.18 4.92
CA ALA A 221 4.53 0.94 3.74
C ALA A 221 3.40 1.88 3.28
N GLU A 222 2.16 1.56 3.63
CA GLU A 222 0.97 2.33 3.30
C GLU A 222 -0.01 2.30 4.48
N VAL A 223 -0.63 3.45 4.78
CA VAL A 223 -1.61 3.57 5.87
C VAL A 223 -2.86 4.26 5.35
N LEU A 224 -3.99 3.60 5.55
CA LEU A 224 -5.32 4.05 5.17
C LEU A 224 -6.15 4.30 6.44
N LEU A 225 -6.96 5.34 6.42
CA LEU A 225 -7.65 5.86 7.60
C LEU A 225 -9.10 6.17 7.26
N ASN A 226 -10.03 5.98 8.20
CA ASN A 226 -11.30 6.69 8.12
C ASN A 226 -11.15 8.15 8.57
N SER A 227 -12.13 9.01 8.32
CA SER A 227 -12.03 10.45 8.66
C SER A 227 -11.77 10.68 10.14
N ALA A 228 -12.44 9.93 11.04
CA ALA A 228 -12.26 10.05 12.48
C ALA A 228 -10.84 9.69 12.96
N ALA A 229 -10.17 8.72 12.33
CA ALA A 229 -8.77 8.41 12.59
C ALA A 229 -7.83 9.45 11.95
N GLY A 230 -8.18 9.94 10.75
CA GLY A 230 -7.46 11.00 10.05
C GLY A 230 -7.43 12.34 10.80
N ASP A 231 -8.43 12.62 11.63
CA ASP A 231 -8.47 13.83 12.46
C ASP A 231 -7.53 13.74 13.70
N CYS A 232 -7.01 12.55 14.01
CA CYS A 232 -6.09 12.36 15.12
C CYS A 232 -4.70 12.93 14.78
N GLU A 233 -4.38 14.11 15.33
CA GLU A 233 -3.09 14.77 15.07
C GLU A 233 -1.89 13.92 15.50
N GLU A 234 -2.03 13.16 16.58
CA GLU A 234 -0.98 12.26 17.08
C GLU A 234 -0.64 11.15 16.08
N ILE A 235 -1.65 10.57 15.42
CA ILE A 235 -1.44 9.56 14.38
C ILE A 235 -0.74 10.21 13.18
N ARG A 236 -1.24 11.33 12.70
CA ARG A 236 -0.64 12.04 11.55
C ARG A 236 0.81 12.42 11.79
N ARG A 237 1.11 13.00 12.98
CA ARG A 237 2.50 13.33 13.36
C ARG A 237 3.39 12.09 13.44
N PHE A 238 2.88 11.00 14.01
CA PHE A 238 3.65 9.75 14.10
C PHE A 238 3.97 9.19 12.71
N LEU A 239 3.00 9.16 11.82
CA LEU A 239 3.19 8.70 10.44
C LEU A 239 4.23 9.55 9.70
N SER A 240 4.09 10.89 9.75
CA SER A 240 5.01 11.80 9.05
C SER A 240 6.42 11.82 9.66
N ASP A 241 6.54 11.97 10.98
CA ASP A 241 7.81 12.26 11.64
C ASP A 241 8.61 11.01 11.96
N ARG A 242 7.93 9.87 12.17
CA ARG A 242 8.58 8.63 12.60
C ARG A 242 8.65 7.58 11.50
N LEU A 243 7.59 7.37 10.75
CA LEU A 243 7.52 6.37 9.69
C LEU A 243 7.82 6.95 8.30
N GLN A 244 7.68 8.26 8.14
CA GLN A 244 7.83 8.94 6.83
C GLN A 244 6.82 8.44 5.79
N VAL A 245 5.64 8.05 6.26
CA VAL A 245 4.51 7.57 5.46
C VAL A 245 3.38 8.59 5.56
N THR A 246 2.68 8.83 4.47
CA THR A 246 1.47 9.67 4.48
C THR A 246 0.26 8.77 4.72
N GLY A 247 -0.52 9.08 5.76
CA GLY A 247 -1.82 8.44 5.97
C GLY A 247 -2.83 9.00 4.97
N GLU A 248 -3.50 8.14 4.22
CA GLU A 248 -4.56 8.50 3.29
C GLU A 248 -5.93 8.30 3.94
N VAL A 249 -6.76 9.33 3.89
CA VAL A 249 -8.12 9.24 4.41
C VAL A 249 -9.03 8.78 3.28
N LEU A 250 -9.66 7.63 3.47
CA LEU A 250 -10.63 7.07 2.52
C LEU A 250 -12.03 7.66 2.76
N ASP A 251 -12.84 7.60 1.71
CA ASP A 251 -14.25 8.00 1.78
C ASP A 251 -15.02 7.09 2.75
N GLU A 252 -16.04 7.67 3.43
CA GLU A 252 -16.84 6.96 4.45
C GLU A 252 -17.56 5.73 3.90
N HIS A 253 -17.82 5.64 2.61
CA HIS A 253 -18.45 4.45 2.00
C HIS A 253 -17.62 3.18 2.16
N TYR A 254 -16.28 3.28 2.35
CA TYR A 254 -15.43 2.12 2.63
C TYR A 254 -15.72 1.49 4.00
N PHE A 255 -16.32 2.25 4.91
CA PHE A 255 -16.53 1.88 6.31
C PHE A 255 -18.00 1.63 6.64
N ALA A 256 -18.85 1.44 5.62
CA ALA A 256 -20.25 1.06 5.82
C ALA A 256 -20.31 -0.32 6.49
N TRP A 257 -20.96 -0.42 7.66
CA TRP A 257 -20.95 -1.60 8.51
C TRP A 257 -21.38 -2.88 7.79
N GLU A 258 -22.51 -2.85 7.09
CA GLU A 258 -23.04 -4.02 6.39
C GLU A 258 -22.08 -4.54 5.32
N ASP A 259 -21.47 -3.64 4.56
CA ASP A 259 -20.49 -3.97 3.53
C ASP A 259 -19.21 -4.52 4.15
N CYS A 260 -18.69 -3.87 5.20
CA CYS A 260 -17.49 -4.32 5.92
C CYS A 260 -17.68 -5.71 6.50
N ARG A 261 -18.79 -5.96 7.19
CA ARG A 261 -19.11 -7.26 7.76
C ARG A 261 -19.22 -8.34 6.69
N SER A 262 -19.95 -8.05 5.61
CA SER A 262 -20.13 -9.00 4.50
C SER A 262 -18.80 -9.35 3.82
N LEU A 263 -17.95 -8.35 3.53
CA LEU A 263 -16.64 -8.54 2.90
C LEU A 263 -15.68 -9.32 3.82
N ALA A 264 -15.64 -8.98 5.10
CA ALA A 264 -14.80 -9.67 6.07
C ALA A 264 -15.25 -11.15 6.25
N ALA A 265 -16.56 -11.41 6.35
CA ALA A 265 -17.11 -12.76 6.45
C ALA A 265 -16.85 -13.58 5.17
N GLY A 266 -16.99 -12.96 4.00
CA GLY A 266 -16.69 -13.61 2.72
C GLY A 266 -15.22 -14.00 2.57
N GLN A 267 -14.31 -13.25 3.18
CA GLN A 267 -12.86 -13.49 3.08
C GLN A 267 -12.33 -14.45 4.16
N PHE A 268 -12.76 -14.28 5.42
CA PHE A 268 -12.17 -14.98 6.57
C PHE A 268 -13.10 -16.05 7.15
N GLY A 269 -14.34 -16.10 6.71
CA GLY A 269 -15.35 -17.06 7.20
C GLY A 269 -16.36 -16.42 8.17
N GLU A 270 -17.60 -16.87 8.07
CA GLU A 270 -18.72 -16.35 8.85
C GLU A 270 -18.54 -16.61 10.36
N GLU A 271 -18.04 -17.79 10.74
CA GLU A 271 -17.85 -18.16 12.14
C GLU A 271 -16.82 -17.25 12.84
N GLU A 272 -15.73 -16.92 12.16
CA GLU A 272 -14.67 -16.05 12.69
C GLU A 272 -15.20 -14.63 12.95
N ILE A 273 -15.94 -14.08 11.98
CA ILE A 273 -16.50 -12.74 12.10
C ILE A 273 -17.62 -12.67 13.13
N GLU A 274 -18.49 -13.68 13.23
CA GLU A 274 -19.48 -13.75 14.31
C GLU A 274 -18.84 -13.82 15.71
N GLN A 275 -17.70 -14.47 15.86
CA GLN A 275 -16.98 -14.50 17.14
C GLN A 275 -16.45 -13.10 17.50
N LEU A 276 -15.91 -12.36 16.53
CA LEU A 276 -15.47 -10.98 16.71
C LEU A 276 -16.62 -10.05 17.08
N GLU A 277 -17.77 -10.19 16.41
CA GLU A 277 -18.99 -9.42 16.66
C GLU A 277 -19.51 -9.67 18.09
N LYS A 278 -19.63 -10.95 18.49
CA LYS A 278 -20.02 -11.34 19.85
C LYS A 278 -19.03 -10.84 20.93
N GLY A 279 -17.77 -10.70 20.56
CA GLY A 279 -16.71 -10.11 21.40
C GLY A 279 -16.73 -8.58 21.48
N GLY A 280 -17.64 -7.92 20.75
CA GLY A 280 -17.70 -6.44 20.68
C GLY A 280 -16.53 -5.81 19.93
N SER A 281 -16.02 -6.51 18.91
CA SER A 281 -14.85 -6.09 18.12
C SER A 281 -15.24 -5.45 16.78
N ASP A 282 -16.33 -4.68 16.76
CA ASP A 282 -16.88 -4.05 15.57
C ASP A 282 -15.86 -3.17 14.83
N ALA A 283 -15.00 -2.50 15.57
CA ALA A 283 -13.95 -1.67 14.97
C ALA A 283 -12.93 -2.50 14.16
N ILE A 284 -12.63 -3.74 14.57
CA ILE A 284 -11.80 -4.68 13.78
C ILE A 284 -12.52 -5.04 12.48
N ILE A 285 -13.80 -5.37 12.57
CA ILE A 285 -14.61 -5.80 11.40
C ILE A 285 -14.66 -4.68 10.36
N CYS A 286 -14.87 -3.42 10.80
CA CYS A 286 -14.81 -2.26 9.91
C CYS A 286 -13.43 -2.09 9.26
N ALA A 287 -12.35 -2.25 10.02
CA ALA A 287 -10.99 -2.13 9.49
C ALA A 287 -10.69 -3.26 8.47
N LEU A 288 -11.06 -4.51 8.78
CA LEU A 288 -10.88 -5.66 7.88
C LEU A 288 -11.70 -5.52 6.60
N GLY A 289 -13.00 -5.19 6.71
CA GLY A 289 -13.87 -5.05 5.55
C GLY A 289 -13.42 -3.92 4.62
N ALA A 290 -13.07 -2.75 5.17
CA ALA A 290 -12.53 -1.63 4.40
C ALA A 290 -11.20 -1.99 3.72
N MET A 291 -10.33 -2.76 4.39
CA MET A 291 -9.09 -3.26 3.81
C MET A 291 -9.34 -4.19 2.63
N ILE A 292 -10.25 -5.15 2.77
CA ILE A 292 -10.63 -6.08 1.68
C ILE A 292 -11.25 -5.31 0.50
N GLN A 293 -12.11 -4.34 0.76
CA GLN A 293 -12.68 -3.49 -0.28
C GLN A 293 -11.61 -2.73 -1.05
N TYR A 294 -10.66 -2.10 -0.35
CA TYR A 294 -9.54 -1.39 -0.97
C TYR A 294 -8.67 -2.33 -1.81
N LEU A 295 -8.32 -3.51 -1.27
CA LEU A 295 -7.53 -4.51 -1.98
C LEU A 295 -8.27 -5.05 -3.22
N THR A 296 -9.58 -5.30 -3.14
CA THR A 296 -10.40 -5.71 -4.28
C THR A 296 -10.36 -4.67 -5.41
N GLN A 297 -10.41 -3.39 -5.07
CA GLN A 297 -10.37 -2.32 -6.07
C GLN A 297 -8.99 -2.13 -6.68
N THR A 298 -7.93 -2.36 -5.92
CA THR A 298 -6.55 -2.15 -6.37
C THR A 298 -5.96 -3.36 -7.07
N GLN A 299 -6.17 -4.57 -6.54
CA GLN A 299 -5.57 -5.81 -7.08
C GLN A 299 -6.44 -6.49 -8.13
N LYS A 300 -7.78 -6.34 -8.05
CA LYS A 300 -8.79 -6.96 -8.92
C LYS A 300 -8.84 -8.49 -8.92
N HIS A 301 -7.74 -9.15 -8.64
CA HIS A 301 -7.58 -10.61 -8.55
C HIS A 301 -6.56 -10.95 -7.49
N GLY A 302 -6.53 -12.19 -7.01
CA GLY A 302 -5.47 -12.72 -6.13
C GLY A 302 -5.68 -12.46 -4.63
N LEU A 303 -6.91 -12.11 -4.20
CA LEU A 303 -7.21 -11.99 -2.77
C LEU A 303 -7.51 -13.33 -2.10
N GLU A 304 -7.64 -14.40 -2.89
CA GLU A 304 -7.90 -15.76 -2.39
C GLU A 304 -6.76 -16.27 -1.49
N SER A 305 -5.57 -15.70 -1.62
CA SER A 305 -4.41 -16.00 -0.78
C SER A 305 -4.46 -15.41 0.61
N LEU A 306 -5.28 -14.36 0.85
CA LEU A 306 -5.43 -13.70 2.15
C LEU A 306 -6.34 -14.52 3.08
N THR A 307 -5.91 -15.72 3.47
CA THR A 307 -6.73 -16.64 4.27
C THR A 307 -6.34 -16.70 5.73
N HIS A 308 -5.15 -16.24 6.08
CA HIS A 308 -4.63 -16.35 7.45
C HIS A 308 -4.86 -15.07 8.23
N LEU A 309 -5.96 -15.03 8.99
CA LEU A 309 -6.26 -13.95 9.92
C LEU A 309 -5.78 -14.31 11.33
N GLU A 310 -4.87 -13.51 11.89
CA GLU A 310 -4.47 -13.57 13.29
C GLU A 310 -5.03 -12.35 14.04
N VAL A 311 -6.08 -12.59 14.82
CA VAL A 311 -6.58 -11.58 15.78
C VAL A 311 -5.83 -11.77 17.10
N TYR A 312 -5.10 -10.77 17.51
CA TYR A 312 -4.26 -10.84 18.71
C TYR A 312 -4.58 -9.73 19.72
N SER A 313 -4.20 -9.99 20.96
CA SER A 313 -4.21 -9.00 22.04
C SER A 313 -2.80 -8.65 22.49
N ASP A 314 -2.62 -7.45 23.04
CA ASP A 314 -1.30 -6.98 23.52
C ASP A 314 -0.68 -7.86 24.61
N ASP A 315 -1.49 -8.69 25.30
CA ASP A 315 -1.04 -9.49 26.43
C ASP A 315 -0.18 -10.71 26.05
N GLN A 316 -0.14 -11.06 24.77
CA GLN A 316 0.62 -12.23 24.29
C GLN A 316 2.12 -11.93 24.10
N TYR A 317 2.48 -10.69 23.85
CA TYR A 317 3.84 -10.27 23.52
C TYR A 317 4.34 -9.17 24.44
N MET A 318 5.66 -9.15 24.67
CA MET A 318 6.30 -8.06 25.40
C MET A 318 6.19 -6.76 24.59
N THR A 319 5.60 -5.74 25.20
CA THR A 319 5.47 -4.43 24.57
C THR A 319 6.84 -3.76 24.45
N LEU A 320 7.31 -3.61 23.23
CA LEU A 320 8.49 -2.83 22.90
C LEU A 320 8.06 -1.56 22.18
N ASP A 321 8.15 -0.43 22.83
CA ASP A 321 7.86 0.85 22.18
C ASP A 321 8.93 1.18 21.11
N LEU A 322 8.62 2.16 20.26
CA LEU A 322 9.51 2.55 19.16
C LEU A 322 10.89 3.03 19.71
N THR A 323 10.90 3.67 20.88
CA THR A 323 12.12 4.17 21.52
C THR A 323 13.00 3.01 21.97
N ALA A 324 12.40 2.00 22.63
CA ALA A 324 13.12 0.80 23.05
C ALA A 324 13.69 0.03 21.84
N ARG A 325 12.87 -0.20 20.81
CA ARG A 325 13.31 -0.89 19.56
C ARG A 325 14.48 -0.17 18.91
N ARG A 326 14.41 1.15 18.82
CA ARG A 326 15.44 1.99 18.25
C ARG A 326 16.71 2.00 19.09
N ASN A 327 16.60 2.18 20.40
CA ASN A 327 17.74 2.25 21.31
C ASN A 327 18.46 0.89 21.45
N LEU A 328 17.73 -0.22 21.38
CA LEU A 328 18.29 -1.56 21.34
C LEU A 328 18.85 -1.95 19.96
N GLU A 329 18.69 -1.10 18.95
CA GLU A 329 19.13 -1.36 17.58
C GLU A 329 18.73 -2.76 17.09
N LEU A 330 17.47 -3.13 17.32
CA LEU A 330 17.02 -4.50 17.02
C LEU A 330 17.15 -4.86 15.53
N THR A 331 16.69 -3.96 14.64
CA THR A 331 16.61 -4.21 13.19
C THR A 331 17.32 -3.17 12.34
N LYS A 332 17.54 -1.95 12.88
CA LYS A 332 18.23 -0.83 12.21
C LYS A 332 19.12 -0.12 13.20
N THR A 333 20.33 0.31 12.77
CA THR A 333 21.24 1.10 13.61
C THR A 333 20.73 2.53 13.76
N LEU A 334 21.02 3.15 14.92
CA LEU A 334 20.62 4.52 15.24
C LEU A 334 21.22 5.56 14.30
N ARG A 335 22.48 5.36 13.92
CA ARG A 335 23.28 6.36 13.19
C ARG A 335 23.05 6.31 11.69
N THR A 336 23.06 5.12 11.10
CA THR A 336 23.03 4.95 9.63
C THR A 336 21.73 4.36 9.12
N GLY A 337 20.88 3.82 10.02
CA GLY A 337 19.64 3.11 9.61
C GLY A 337 19.90 1.77 8.92
N GLU A 338 21.15 1.29 8.92
CA GLU A 338 21.54 0.04 8.27
C GLU A 338 21.25 -1.17 9.13
N ARG A 339 21.15 -2.34 8.48
CA ARG A 339 20.99 -3.62 9.17
C ARG A 339 22.28 -4.10 9.83
N ARG A 340 23.45 -3.84 9.23
CA ARG A 340 24.75 -4.26 9.74
C ARG A 340 25.04 -3.61 11.09
N GLY A 341 25.38 -4.41 12.10
CA GLY A 341 25.62 -3.95 13.47
C GLY A 341 24.42 -4.06 14.41
N THR A 342 23.24 -4.48 13.91
CA THR A 342 22.04 -4.70 14.72
C THR A 342 21.99 -6.09 15.35
N LEU A 343 21.08 -6.27 16.34
CA LEU A 343 20.83 -7.60 16.93
C LEU A 343 20.36 -8.59 15.84
N LEU A 344 19.46 -8.17 14.94
CA LEU A 344 19.01 -8.98 13.82
C LEU A 344 20.17 -9.42 12.92
N TRP A 345 21.12 -8.54 12.64
CA TRP A 345 22.28 -8.89 11.82
C TRP A 345 23.15 -10.00 12.44
N VAL A 346 23.30 -9.99 13.78
CA VAL A 346 24.06 -11.01 14.51
C VAL A 346 23.32 -12.36 14.50
N LEU A 347 22.01 -12.34 14.74
CA LEU A 347 21.21 -13.54 14.93
C LEU A 347 20.74 -14.18 13.62
N ASP A 348 20.60 -13.42 12.54
CA ASP A 348 20.10 -13.95 11.28
C ASP A 348 21.15 -14.78 10.55
N GLN A 349 21.09 -16.09 10.79
CA GLN A 349 21.84 -17.13 10.09
C GLN A 349 20.90 -17.97 9.21
N THR A 350 19.71 -17.48 8.91
CA THR A 350 18.69 -18.19 8.14
C THR A 350 19.12 -18.41 6.69
N ARG A 351 18.57 -19.45 6.05
CA ARG A 351 18.89 -19.83 4.67
C ARG A 351 17.78 -19.48 3.68
N THR A 352 16.56 -19.26 4.19
CA THR A 352 15.38 -18.98 3.37
C THR A 352 14.86 -17.55 3.59
N PRO A 353 14.18 -16.93 2.61
CA PRO A 353 13.50 -15.64 2.80
C PRO A 353 12.46 -15.68 3.93
N MET A 354 11.65 -16.74 4.00
CA MET A 354 10.68 -17.00 5.07
C MET A 354 11.34 -17.01 6.45
N GLY A 355 12.47 -17.71 6.59
CA GLY A 355 13.26 -17.71 7.83
C GLY A 355 13.76 -16.32 8.22
N LYS A 356 14.16 -15.47 7.25
CA LYS A 356 14.56 -14.08 7.51
C LYS A 356 13.41 -13.23 8.05
N ARG A 357 12.21 -13.39 7.49
CA ARG A 357 11.00 -12.72 8.01
C ARG A 357 10.63 -13.22 9.38
N LEU A 358 10.67 -14.54 9.60
CA LEU A 358 10.37 -15.15 10.90
C LEU A 358 11.32 -14.67 12.02
N ILE A 359 12.64 -14.70 11.82
CA ILE A 359 13.58 -14.25 12.86
C ILE A 359 13.42 -12.78 13.19
N ARG A 360 13.10 -11.94 12.19
CA ARG A 360 12.76 -10.54 12.39
C ARG A 360 11.50 -10.39 13.22
N SER A 361 10.43 -11.08 12.85
CA SER A 361 9.16 -11.08 13.60
C SER A 361 9.34 -11.52 15.04
N VAL A 362 10.13 -12.56 15.30
CA VAL A 362 10.45 -13.05 16.66
C VAL A 362 11.15 -11.98 17.50
N LEU A 363 12.06 -11.20 16.92
CA LEU A 363 12.73 -10.10 17.62
C LEU A 363 11.80 -8.92 17.90
N GLU A 364 10.89 -8.63 16.98
CA GLU A 364 9.94 -7.54 17.10
C GLU A 364 8.76 -7.88 18.00
N LYS A 365 8.47 -9.19 18.19
CA LYS A 365 7.38 -9.74 19.01
C LYS A 365 7.91 -10.75 20.04
N PRO A 366 8.67 -10.33 21.09
CA PRO A 366 9.14 -11.26 22.10
C PRO A 366 7.97 -11.87 22.88
N LEU A 367 7.98 -13.19 23.05
CA LEU A 367 6.95 -13.91 23.79
C LEU A 367 7.02 -13.60 25.28
N LEU A 368 5.87 -13.56 25.95
CA LEU A 368 5.75 -13.49 27.39
C LEU A 368 5.52 -14.86 28.03
N ASN A 369 4.91 -15.80 27.31
CA ASN A 369 4.58 -17.13 27.85
C ASN A 369 5.83 -18.00 28.01
N PRO A 370 6.22 -18.36 29.26
CA PRO A 370 7.42 -19.17 29.51
C PRO A 370 7.37 -20.56 28.84
N THR A 371 6.19 -21.16 28.74
CA THR A 371 6.02 -22.47 28.07
C THR A 371 6.35 -22.40 26.59
N ALA A 372 5.87 -21.36 25.91
CA ALA A 372 6.17 -21.14 24.50
C ALA A 372 7.64 -20.77 24.27
N ILE A 373 8.24 -19.99 25.18
CA ILE A 373 9.68 -19.66 25.16
C ILE A 373 10.51 -20.95 25.30
N ASN A 374 10.21 -21.77 26.32
CA ASN A 374 10.95 -22.99 26.58
C ASN A 374 10.80 -24.01 25.42
N LYS A 375 9.63 -24.09 24.77
CA LYS A 375 9.43 -24.91 23.57
C LYS A 375 10.40 -24.52 22.45
N ARG A 376 10.57 -23.22 22.18
CA ARG A 376 11.54 -22.73 21.19
C ARG A 376 12.98 -23.02 21.61
N LEU A 377 13.33 -22.77 22.87
CA LEU A 377 14.67 -23.01 23.39
C LEU A 377 15.05 -24.50 23.35
N ASN A 378 14.12 -25.38 23.66
CA ASN A 378 14.32 -26.84 23.57
C ASN A 378 14.58 -27.28 22.14
N ALA A 379 13.85 -26.77 21.15
CA ALA A 379 14.09 -27.08 19.75
C ALA A 379 15.48 -26.60 19.28
N VAL A 380 15.89 -25.40 19.70
CA VAL A 380 17.26 -24.89 19.43
C VAL A 380 18.30 -25.76 20.11
N GLY A 381 18.08 -26.15 21.38
CA GLY A 381 19.01 -27.03 22.15
C GLY A 381 19.18 -28.41 21.51
N GLU A 382 18.09 -29.00 21.00
CA GLU A 382 18.13 -30.30 20.30
C GLU A 382 18.99 -30.23 19.02
N LEU A 383 18.82 -29.17 18.22
CA LEU A 383 19.61 -28.98 17.01
C LEU A 383 21.09 -28.65 17.30
N LEU A 384 21.37 -27.92 18.38
CA LEU A 384 22.74 -27.62 18.81
C LEU A 384 23.49 -28.91 19.28
N GLY A 385 22.75 -29.87 19.85
CA GLY A 385 23.29 -31.17 20.30
C GLY A 385 23.64 -32.12 19.16
N ASP A 386 23.13 -31.85 17.93
CA ASP A 386 23.36 -32.70 16.75
C ASP A 386 23.83 -31.86 15.55
N SER A 387 25.10 -31.59 15.48
CA SER A 387 25.69 -30.76 14.43
C SER A 387 25.51 -31.34 13.02
N ILE A 388 25.49 -32.68 12.89
CA ILE A 388 25.32 -33.35 11.59
C ILE A 388 23.90 -33.09 11.09
N ARG A 389 22.87 -33.22 11.94
CA ARG A 389 21.49 -32.91 11.61
C ARG A 389 21.30 -31.44 11.26
N LEU A 390 21.91 -30.54 12.03
CA LEU A 390 21.86 -29.10 11.78
C LEU A 390 22.44 -28.74 10.41
N ASP A 391 23.60 -29.32 10.03
CA ASP A 391 24.21 -29.04 8.74
C ASP A 391 23.40 -29.64 7.58
N ASN A 392 22.86 -30.86 7.74
CA ASN A 392 21.96 -31.45 6.74
C ASN A 392 20.73 -30.59 6.50
N ILE A 393 20.07 -30.09 7.57
CA ILE A 393 18.93 -29.17 7.45
C ILE A 393 19.33 -27.89 6.73
N ARG A 394 20.47 -27.30 7.07
CA ARG A 394 20.96 -26.08 6.42
C ARG A 394 21.23 -26.28 4.92
N GLU A 395 21.75 -27.43 4.50
CA GLU A 395 21.96 -27.75 3.09
C GLU A 395 20.62 -27.86 2.34
N ILE A 396 19.64 -28.59 2.90
CA ILE A 396 18.30 -28.71 2.29
C ILE A 396 17.61 -27.36 2.16
N LEU A 397 17.72 -26.51 3.19
CA LEU A 397 17.07 -25.19 3.19
C LEU A 397 17.65 -24.20 2.17
N LYS A 398 18.85 -24.43 1.62
CA LYS A 398 19.44 -23.55 0.60
C LYS A 398 18.66 -23.54 -0.72
N ASP A 399 18.05 -24.66 -1.06
CA ASP A 399 17.34 -24.86 -2.33
C ASP A 399 15.83 -24.51 -2.23
N ILE A 400 15.39 -24.05 -1.07
CA ILE A 400 13.99 -23.68 -0.85
C ILE A 400 13.79 -22.21 -1.22
N PHE A 401 12.97 -22.00 -2.24
CA PHE A 401 12.52 -20.68 -2.68
C PHE A 401 11.54 -20.05 -1.70
N ASP A 402 11.16 -18.79 -1.94
CA ASP A 402 10.17 -18.07 -1.15
C ASP A 402 8.74 -18.56 -1.45
N MET A 403 8.36 -19.66 -0.80
CA MET A 403 7.07 -20.30 -1.05
C MET A 403 5.90 -19.42 -0.63
N GLU A 404 6.04 -18.61 0.42
CA GLU A 404 4.99 -17.66 0.84
C GLU A 404 4.64 -16.68 -0.29
N ARG A 405 5.67 -16.13 -0.97
CA ARG A 405 5.50 -15.17 -2.07
C ARG A 405 5.29 -15.78 -3.45
N LEU A 406 5.46 -17.09 -3.59
CA LEU A 406 5.22 -17.79 -4.86
C LEU A 406 3.80 -18.34 -4.98
N ILE A 407 3.13 -18.56 -3.84
CA ILE A 407 1.77 -19.13 -3.78
C ILE A 407 0.70 -18.03 -3.82
N THR A 408 1.06 -16.82 -3.43
CA THR A 408 0.21 -15.62 -3.57
C THR A 408 0.30 -15.04 -4.98
#